data_b3091c6a789eab8a2e63ce299b828c37
#
_entry.id   b3091c6a789eab8a2e63ce299b828c37
#
_cell.length_a   1.000
_cell.length_b   1.000
_cell.length_c   1.000
_cell.angle_alpha   90.00
_cell.angle_beta   90.00
_cell.angle_gamma   90.00
#
_symmetry.space_group_name_H-M   'P 1'
#
loop_
_entity.id
_entity.type
_entity.pdbx_description
1 polymer ?
#
loop_
_entity_poly.entity_id
_entity_poly.type
_entity_poly.pdbx_seq_one_letter_code
_entity_poly.pdbx_strand_id
1 'polypeptide(L)'
;DRPVSAAAAYVAWYAPKLMTAHNQYISGYGKNQFGPQDSLTRAQACAILYGLLTDQSYGSYPCDFPDVPAGAWYEKAVKTLASRGLVATGEAFEPNQPMTRAEFVEMVSRLVAYTDRDSQFTDVSADDPYYHAIVTAAAQGWIGGFGDGTFRPNEPLTRTQAVTVYNKILGRTGDKTTEQQMDERYTFGDVSKGFWGYQAIMEAATTHTYKKNGDAEAWSEYTHKYTESVSWESSTSVVAASKITNKITSTYSGDYTQKYNMDYSNGLKESYINGKGYSSKTKYLVWVSRQNQKVYVFSGSKQNWKLIKTFICGTGKDSTPTPTGVTYITYREKGWNHDTYSCKPVVRFYPNTGYAFHSRLYYPNYNGLKDKRIGFPISAGCVRMLDTDITYLYKNIPNNSTVVIY
;
A
#
# COMPACT_ATOMS: atom_id res chain seq x y z
N ASP A 1 11.36 -21.21 17.07
CA ASP A 1 10.71 -19.93 16.71
C ASP A 1 11.71 -19.08 15.95
N ARG A 2 11.59 -19.04 14.64
CA ARG A 2 12.36 -18.09 13.84
C ARG A 2 11.82 -16.69 14.11
N PRO A 3 12.65 -15.69 14.40
CA PRO A 3 12.18 -14.32 14.53
C PRO A 3 11.51 -13.90 13.21
N VAL A 4 10.27 -13.46 13.31
CA VAL A 4 9.53 -12.89 12.19
C VAL A 4 10.39 -11.76 11.60
N SER A 5 10.68 -11.80 10.30
CA SER A 5 11.50 -10.75 9.67
C SER A 5 10.79 -9.40 9.84
N ALA A 6 11.54 -8.30 9.90
CA ALA A 6 10.93 -6.96 10.01
C ALA A 6 9.95 -6.67 8.88
N ALA A 7 10.16 -7.26 7.70
CA ALA A 7 9.23 -7.16 6.58
C ALA A 7 7.94 -7.95 6.81
N ALA A 8 8.00 -9.15 7.41
CA ALA A 8 6.81 -9.91 7.76
C ALA A 8 6.03 -9.21 8.90
N ALA A 9 6.73 -8.57 9.84
CA ALA A 9 6.10 -7.74 10.86
C ALA A 9 5.41 -6.51 10.24
N TYR A 10 6.04 -5.87 9.25
CA TYR A 10 5.44 -4.76 8.52
C TYR A 10 4.15 -5.19 7.80
N VAL A 11 4.20 -6.27 7.03
CA VAL A 11 3.02 -6.80 6.32
C VAL A 11 1.90 -7.18 7.29
N ALA A 12 2.23 -7.80 8.42
CA ALA A 12 1.23 -8.15 9.44
C ALA A 12 0.56 -6.94 10.10
N TRP A 13 1.27 -5.82 10.16
CA TRP A 13 0.81 -4.63 10.89
C TRP A 13 0.17 -3.55 10.00
N TYR A 14 0.78 -3.25 8.85
CA TYR A 14 0.36 -2.13 8.00
C TYR A 14 -0.47 -2.54 6.80
N ALA A 15 -0.20 -3.72 6.24
CA ALA A 15 -0.98 -4.18 5.11
C ALA A 15 -2.41 -4.50 5.57
N PRO A 16 -3.41 -3.92 4.95
CA PRO A 16 -4.79 -4.27 5.24
C PRO A 16 -5.01 -5.74 4.87
N LYS A 17 -5.75 -6.44 5.72
CA LYS A 17 -6.10 -7.84 5.49
C LYS A 17 -7.22 -7.92 4.48
N LEU A 18 -7.09 -8.89 3.56
CA LEU A 18 -8.12 -9.20 2.59
C LEU A 18 -8.97 -10.38 3.05
N MET A 19 -10.19 -10.47 2.53
CA MET A 19 -11.10 -11.56 2.83
C MET A 19 -10.67 -12.87 2.16
N THR A 20 -10.81 -13.99 2.88
CA THR A 20 -10.52 -15.32 2.35
C THR A 20 -11.74 -16.05 1.81
N ALA A 21 -12.95 -15.62 2.21
CA ALA A 21 -14.18 -16.21 1.65
C ALA A 21 -14.24 -15.92 0.15
N HIS A 22 -14.58 -16.93 -0.64
CA HIS A 22 -14.67 -16.83 -2.10
C HIS A 22 -16.03 -16.26 -2.51
N ASN A 23 -16.30 -15.06 -2.01
CA ASN A 23 -17.45 -14.29 -2.46
C ASN A 23 -17.17 -13.62 -3.80
N GLN A 24 -18.20 -13.50 -4.61
CA GLN A 24 -18.16 -12.65 -5.79
C GLN A 24 -17.72 -11.23 -5.41
N TYR A 25 -16.76 -10.67 -6.14
CA TYR A 25 -16.26 -9.31 -5.89
C TYR A 25 -16.30 -8.41 -7.12
N ILE A 26 -16.77 -8.93 -8.24
CA ILE A 26 -17.04 -8.17 -9.46
C ILE A 26 -18.29 -8.70 -10.15
N SER A 27 -19.03 -7.84 -10.83
CA SER A 27 -20.22 -8.18 -11.61
C SER A 27 -20.06 -7.74 -13.06
N GLY A 28 -20.90 -8.25 -13.94
CA GLY A 28 -21.07 -7.72 -15.28
C GLY A 28 -21.89 -6.41 -15.29
N TYR A 29 -22.03 -5.85 -16.48
CA TYR A 29 -22.80 -4.60 -16.70
C TYR A 29 -24.33 -4.82 -16.86
N GLY A 30 -24.83 -6.01 -16.57
CA GLY A 30 -26.17 -6.43 -16.95
C GLY A 30 -26.25 -6.96 -18.41
N LYS A 31 -27.42 -7.39 -18.84
CA LYS A 31 -27.65 -7.96 -20.17
C LYS A 31 -26.64 -9.06 -20.57
N ASN A 32 -26.16 -9.82 -19.61
CA ASN A 32 -25.23 -10.91 -19.84
C ASN A 32 -23.85 -10.48 -20.38
N GLN A 33 -23.39 -9.29 -20.05
CA GLN A 33 -22.09 -8.77 -20.50
C GLN A 33 -21.16 -8.49 -19.32
N PHE A 34 -19.90 -8.89 -19.45
CA PHE A 34 -18.84 -8.62 -18.51
C PHE A 34 -17.98 -7.42 -18.90
N GLY A 35 -17.77 -7.20 -20.19
CA GLY A 35 -16.82 -6.22 -20.70
C GLY A 35 -15.36 -6.61 -20.46
N PRO A 36 -14.89 -7.79 -20.93
CA PRO A 36 -13.57 -8.32 -20.54
C PRO A 36 -12.40 -7.44 -20.97
N GLN A 37 -12.55 -6.68 -22.05
CA GLN A 37 -11.52 -5.78 -22.57
C GLN A 37 -11.72 -4.32 -22.13
N ASP A 38 -12.79 -4.01 -21.41
CA ASP A 38 -13.03 -2.65 -20.95
C ASP A 38 -12.01 -2.27 -19.88
N SER A 39 -11.56 -1.03 -19.92
CA SER A 39 -10.67 -0.48 -18.91
C SER A 39 -11.41 -0.24 -17.60
N LEU A 40 -10.76 -0.53 -16.48
CA LEU A 40 -11.24 -0.10 -15.16
C LEU A 40 -10.90 1.38 -14.94
N THR A 41 -11.86 2.13 -14.42
CA THR A 41 -11.57 3.46 -13.90
C THR A 41 -10.86 3.38 -12.54
N ARG A 42 -10.22 4.47 -12.15
CA ARG A 42 -9.55 4.56 -10.85
C ARG A 42 -10.52 4.29 -9.69
N ALA A 43 -11.73 4.86 -9.76
CA ALA A 43 -12.78 4.61 -8.77
C ALA A 43 -13.20 3.15 -8.71
N GLN A 44 -13.35 2.51 -9.86
CA GLN A 44 -13.73 1.10 -9.95
C GLN A 44 -12.67 0.16 -9.36
N ALA A 45 -11.41 0.38 -9.68
CA ALA A 45 -10.31 -0.41 -9.12
C ALA A 45 -10.24 -0.26 -7.57
N CYS A 46 -10.40 0.97 -7.08
CA CYS A 46 -10.45 1.23 -5.64
C CYS A 46 -11.64 0.54 -4.96
N ALA A 47 -12.82 0.57 -5.58
CA ALA A 47 -14.02 -0.06 -5.03
C ALA A 47 -13.87 -1.57 -4.88
N ILE A 48 -13.23 -2.24 -5.85
CA ILE A 48 -12.94 -3.68 -5.77
C ILE A 48 -12.03 -3.96 -4.58
N LEU A 49 -10.89 -3.28 -4.49
CA LEU A 49 -9.95 -3.52 -3.39
C LEU A 49 -10.57 -3.19 -2.02
N TYR A 50 -11.31 -2.10 -1.92
CA TYR A 50 -12.04 -1.74 -0.71
C TYR A 50 -13.03 -2.83 -0.30
N GLY A 51 -13.80 -3.36 -1.27
CA GLY A 51 -14.73 -4.47 -1.03
C GLY A 51 -14.07 -5.75 -0.54
N LEU A 52 -12.79 -5.94 -0.85
CA LEU A 52 -12.00 -7.09 -0.40
C LEU A 52 -11.34 -6.89 0.98
N LEU A 53 -11.36 -5.69 1.55
CA LEU A 53 -10.78 -5.42 2.86
C LEU A 53 -11.64 -6.02 3.99
N THR A 54 -10.99 -6.63 4.98
CA THR A 54 -11.68 -7.06 6.23
C THR A 54 -12.04 -5.91 7.13
N ASP A 55 -11.25 -4.84 7.10
CA ASP A 55 -11.48 -3.60 7.84
C ASP A 55 -11.65 -2.45 6.84
N GLN A 56 -12.86 -1.93 6.74
CA GLN A 56 -13.25 -0.86 5.85
C GLN A 56 -13.35 0.50 6.57
N SER A 57 -12.79 0.62 7.76
CA SER A 57 -12.77 1.89 8.49
C SER A 57 -11.81 2.90 7.84
N TYR A 58 -12.14 4.18 7.96
CA TYR A 58 -11.22 5.24 7.57
C TYR A 58 -9.97 5.23 8.46
N GLY A 59 -8.84 5.52 7.85
CA GLY A 59 -7.63 5.85 8.60
C GLY A 59 -7.74 7.24 9.27
N SER A 60 -6.81 7.52 10.18
CA SER A 60 -6.79 8.77 10.96
C SER A 60 -6.41 10.03 10.16
N TYR A 61 -6.13 9.90 8.87
CA TYR A 61 -5.63 10.99 8.04
C TYR A 61 -6.71 11.52 7.10
N PRO A 62 -6.82 12.85 6.92
CA PRO A 62 -7.72 13.42 5.94
C PRO A 62 -7.25 13.06 4.53
N CYS A 63 -8.17 12.59 3.73
CA CYS A 63 -7.97 12.25 2.33
C CYS A 63 -9.12 12.80 1.51
N ASP A 64 -9.31 14.10 1.62
CA ASP A 64 -10.33 14.80 0.85
C ASP A 64 -9.74 15.19 -0.50
N PHE A 65 -10.45 14.78 -1.56
CA PHE A 65 -10.15 15.13 -2.94
C PHE A 65 -11.25 16.05 -3.44
N PRO A 66 -10.92 17.17 -4.09
CA PRO A 66 -11.93 18.13 -4.55
C PRO A 66 -12.88 17.55 -5.60
N ASP A 67 -12.46 16.51 -6.30
CA ASP A 67 -13.18 15.79 -7.34
C ASP A 67 -13.82 14.47 -6.88
N VAL A 68 -13.82 14.21 -5.57
CA VAL A 68 -14.54 13.11 -4.93
C VAL A 68 -15.67 13.71 -4.08
N PRO A 69 -16.86 13.94 -4.66
CA PRO A 69 -17.94 14.59 -3.94
C PRO A 69 -18.51 13.69 -2.85
N ALA A 70 -18.99 14.34 -1.79
CA ALA A 70 -19.70 13.63 -0.71
C ALA A 70 -20.91 12.89 -1.26
N GLY A 71 -21.07 11.63 -0.86
CA GLY A 71 -22.15 10.75 -1.33
C GLY A 71 -21.86 10.06 -2.67
N ALA A 72 -20.71 10.28 -3.30
CA ALA A 72 -20.32 9.49 -4.46
C ALA A 72 -20.17 8.02 -4.06
N TRP A 73 -20.61 7.09 -4.91
CA TRP A 73 -20.59 5.66 -4.62
C TRP A 73 -19.20 5.12 -4.30
N TYR A 74 -18.15 5.76 -4.81
CA TYR A 74 -16.75 5.43 -4.59
C TYR A 74 -16.09 6.23 -3.45
N GLU A 75 -16.73 7.23 -2.89
CA GLU A 75 -16.15 8.14 -1.89
C GLU A 75 -15.49 7.38 -0.74
N LYS A 76 -16.26 6.47 -0.14
CA LYS A 76 -15.80 5.69 1.01
C LYS A 76 -14.60 4.80 0.65
N ALA A 77 -14.63 4.16 -0.51
CA ALA A 77 -13.54 3.32 -0.99
C ALA A 77 -12.26 4.14 -1.20
N VAL A 78 -12.36 5.23 -1.95
CA VAL A 78 -11.22 6.11 -2.25
C VAL A 78 -10.60 6.67 -0.97
N LYS A 79 -11.42 7.24 -0.10
CA LYS A 79 -10.95 7.82 1.17
C LYS A 79 -10.31 6.77 2.10
N THR A 80 -10.89 5.57 2.18
CA THR A 80 -10.31 4.49 2.99
C THR A 80 -8.96 4.04 2.45
N LEU A 81 -8.87 3.77 1.15
CA LEU A 81 -7.61 3.33 0.55
C LEU A 81 -6.53 4.41 0.58
N ALA A 82 -6.91 5.67 0.35
CA ALA A 82 -5.98 6.80 0.45
C ALA A 82 -5.48 6.99 1.89
N SER A 83 -6.37 6.90 2.88
CA SER A 83 -5.98 7.01 4.30
C SER A 83 -5.04 5.89 4.76
N ARG A 84 -5.04 4.77 4.06
CA ARG A 84 -4.15 3.62 4.31
C ARG A 84 -2.90 3.63 3.42
N GLY A 85 -2.72 4.67 2.62
CA GLY A 85 -1.57 4.79 1.73
C GLY A 85 -1.57 3.78 0.56
N LEU A 86 -2.72 3.19 0.22
CA LEU A 86 -2.86 2.26 -0.90
C LEU A 86 -3.12 2.97 -2.22
N VAL A 87 -3.60 4.19 -2.17
CA VAL A 87 -3.88 5.04 -3.33
C VAL A 87 -3.06 6.30 -3.23
N ALA A 88 -2.43 6.69 -4.33
CA ALA A 88 -1.72 7.96 -4.42
C ALA A 88 -2.68 9.13 -4.23
N THR A 89 -2.27 10.09 -3.41
CA THR A 89 -2.98 11.32 -3.17
C THR A 89 -2.36 12.43 -4.01
N GLY A 90 -3.19 13.11 -4.79
CA GLY A 90 -2.82 14.25 -5.60
C GLY A 90 -3.70 15.45 -5.29
N GLU A 91 -3.65 16.45 -6.14
CA GLU A 91 -4.60 17.58 -6.07
C GLU A 91 -6.02 17.14 -6.45
N ALA A 92 -6.14 16.12 -7.30
CA ALA A 92 -7.37 15.47 -7.71
C ALA A 92 -7.20 13.95 -7.72
N PHE A 93 -8.28 13.20 -7.52
CA PHE A 93 -8.29 11.74 -7.60
C PHE A 93 -8.51 11.22 -9.02
N GLU A 94 -9.24 11.97 -9.83
CA GLU A 94 -9.62 11.63 -11.20
C GLU A 94 -10.39 10.30 -11.30
N PRO A 95 -11.55 10.17 -10.62
CA PRO A 95 -12.25 8.90 -10.42
C PRO A 95 -12.65 8.18 -11.70
N ASN A 96 -12.93 8.91 -12.76
CA ASN A 96 -13.41 8.40 -14.05
C ASN A 96 -12.27 8.11 -15.06
N GLN A 97 -11.03 8.45 -14.74
CA GLN A 97 -9.90 8.14 -15.60
C GLN A 97 -9.61 6.63 -15.59
N PRO A 98 -9.27 6.04 -16.73
CA PRO A 98 -8.78 4.68 -16.77
C PRO A 98 -7.53 4.55 -15.88
N MET A 99 -7.52 3.56 -15.00
CA MET A 99 -6.35 3.25 -14.18
C MET A 99 -5.29 2.57 -15.06
N THR A 100 -4.05 3.04 -14.99
CA THR A 100 -2.96 2.38 -15.70
C THR A 100 -2.54 1.08 -15.01
N ARG A 101 -1.87 0.20 -15.74
CA ARG A 101 -1.33 -1.06 -15.21
C ARG A 101 -0.34 -0.82 -14.08
N ALA A 102 0.50 0.19 -14.19
CA ALA A 102 1.47 0.56 -13.17
C ALA A 102 0.81 1.12 -11.90
N GLU A 103 -0.17 2.01 -12.03
CA GLU A 103 -0.93 2.53 -10.88
C GLU A 103 -1.66 1.43 -10.11
N PHE A 104 -2.26 0.48 -10.84
CA PHE A 104 -2.92 -0.65 -10.22
C PHE A 104 -1.94 -1.54 -9.45
N VAL A 105 -0.81 -1.86 -10.06
CA VAL A 105 0.24 -2.68 -9.42
C VAL A 105 0.83 -1.96 -8.23
N GLU A 106 1.02 -0.64 -8.30
CA GLU A 106 1.43 0.18 -7.16
C GLU A 106 0.43 0.05 -6.00
N MET A 107 -0.87 0.14 -6.28
CA MET A 107 -1.91 -0.01 -5.27
C MET A 107 -1.88 -1.38 -4.59
N VAL A 108 -1.79 -2.48 -5.35
CA VAL A 108 -1.84 -3.82 -4.77
C VAL A 108 -0.51 -4.27 -4.18
N SER A 109 0.63 -3.80 -4.67
CA SER A 109 1.94 -4.13 -4.10
C SER A 109 2.14 -3.60 -2.69
N ARG A 110 1.34 -2.60 -2.29
CA ARG A 110 1.29 -2.09 -0.91
C ARG A 110 0.71 -3.08 0.12
N LEU A 111 0.12 -4.18 -0.35
CA LEU A 111 -0.34 -5.28 0.50
C LEU A 111 0.81 -6.15 1.01
N VAL A 112 2.02 -5.99 0.47
CA VAL A 112 3.21 -6.77 0.83
C VAL A 112 4.43 -5.87 0.98
N ALA A 113 5.49 -6.41 1.59
CA ALA A 113 6.77 -5.73 1.59
C ALA A 113 7.37 -5.74 0.17
N TYR A 114 7.96 -4.63 -0.24
CA TYR A 114 8.61 -4.55 -1.54
C TYR A 114 9.82 -5.50 -1.61
N THR A 115 10.01 -6.07 -2.79
CA THR A 115 11.12 -6.94 -3.10
C THR A 115 12.23 -6.14 -3.79
N ASP A 116 13.46 -6.34 -3.34
CA ASP A 116 14.65 -5.74 -3.96
C ASP A 116 15.29 -6.76 -4.93
N ARG A 117 15.03 -6.58 -6.23
CA ARG A 117 15.56 -7.40 -7.32
C ARG A 117 15.49 -6.62 -8.65
N ASP A 118 16.19 -7.11 -9.65
CA ASP A 118 16.14 -6.54 -10.98
C ASP A 118 14.80 -6.80 -11.67
N SER A 119 14.39 -5.87 -12.54
CA SER A 119 13.21 -6.04 -13.37
C SER A 119 13.43 -7.14 -14.41
N GLN A 120 12.42 -7.97 -14.59
CA GLN A 120 12.37 -8.93 -15.69
C GLN A 120 11.78 -8.34 -16.98
N PHE A 121 11.33 -7.09 -16.95
CA PHE A 121 10.66 -6.43 -18.07
C PHE A 121 11.59 -5.42 -18.75
N THR A 122 11.59 -5.42 -20.09
CA THR A 122 12.50 -4.59 -20.89
C THR A 122 12.12 -3.11 -20.91
N ASP A 123 10.87 -2.79 -20.62
CA ASP A 123 10.29 -1.44 -20.59
C ASP A 123 10.13 -0.86 -19.18
N VAL A 124 10.72 -1.49 -18.16
CA VAL A 124 10.69 -1.05 -16.77
C VAL A 124 12.12 -0.88 -16.26
N SER A 125 12.60 0.35 -16.28
CA SER A 125 13.95 0.70 -15.81
C SER A 125 13.97 1.01 -14.30
N ALA A 126 15.14 0.98 -13.68
CA ALA A 126 15.32 1.28 -12.26
C ALA A 126 14.90 2.73 -11.88
N ASP A 127 14.82 3.62 -12.85
CA ASP A 127 14.37 5.00 -12.65
C ASP A 127 12.86 5.18 -12.82
N ASP A 128 12.14 4.13 -13.22
CA ASP A 128 10.67 4.16 -13.32
C ASP A 128 10.05 4.38 -11.95
N PRO A 129 9.11 5.32 -11.79
CA PRO A 129 8.44 5.58 -10.52
C PRO A 129 7.72 4.37 -9.94
N TYR A 130 7.33 3.42 -10.75
CA TYR A 130 6.63 2.20 -10.35
C TYR A 130 7.54 0.96 -10.28
N TYR A 131 8.86 1.13 -10.47
CA TYR A 131 9.82 0.03 -10.54
C TYR A 131 9.64 -0.99 -9.41
N HIS A 132 9.72 -0.54 -8.16
CA HIS A 132 9.64 -1.44 -7.01
C HIS A 132 8.29 -2.14 -6.87
N ALA A 133 7.21 -1.48 -7.25
CA ALA A 133 5.88 -2.06 -7.25
C ALA A 133 5.77 -3.18 -8.30
N ILE A 134 6.22 -2.91 -9.52
CA ILE A 134 6.18 -3.87 -10.62
C ILE A 134 7.07 -5.08 -10.32
N VAL A 135 8.28 -4.86 -9.86
CA VAL A 135 9.22 -5.92 -9.47
C VAL A 135 8.66 -6.77 -8.34
N THR A 136 8.04 -6.13 -7.34
CA THR A 136 7.39 -6.84 -6.22
C THR A 136 6.23 -7.69 -6.68
N ALA A 137 5.32 -7.15 -7.48
CA ALA A 137 4.18 -7.90 -8.00
C ALA A 137 4.60 -9.07 -8.88
N ALA A 138 5.67 -8.91 -9.67
CA ALA A 138 6.28 -10.00 -10.45
C ALA A 138 6.90 -11.07 -9.54
N ALA A 139 7.62 -10.66 -8.49
CA ALA A 139 8.20 -11.59 -7.51
C ALA A 139 7.15 -12.40 -6.75
N GLN A 140 5.98 -11.80 -6.48
CA GLN A 140 4.82 -12.48 -5.88
C GLN A 140 4.09 -13.41 -6.87
N GLY A 141 4.46 -13.40 -8.15
CA GLY A 141 3.76 -14.14 -9.19
C GLY A 141 2.41 -13.56 -9.60
N TRP A 142 2.10 -12.33 -9.16
CA TRP A 142 0.81 -11.69 -9.46
C TRP A 142 0.71 -11.23 -10.91
N ILE A 143 1.83 -10.83 -11.50
CA ILE A 143 1.93 -10.37 -12.88
C ILE A 143 3.01 -11.14 -13.64
N GLY A 144 2.87 -11.24 -14.97
CA GLY A 144 3.82 -11.94 -15.83
C GLY A 144 4.26 -11.15 -17.08
N GLY A 145 3.69 -9.95 -17.29
CA GLY A 145 3.95 -9.17 -18.51
C GLY A 145 3.37 -9.78 -19.77
N PHE A 146 3.91 -9.37 -20.91
CA PHE A 146 3.52 -9.82 -22.24
C PHE A 146 4.59 -10.74 -22.83
N GLY A 147 4.22 -11.48 -23.87
CA GLY A 147 5.12 -12.43 -24.53
C GLY A 147 6.32 -11.81 -25.23
N ASP A 148 6.34 -10.48 -25.38
CA ASP A 148 7.44 -9.68 -25.92
C ASP A 148 8.45 -9.20 -24.84
N GLY A 149 8.27 -9.63 -23.60
CA GLY A 149 9.11 -9.25 -22.48
C GLY A 149 8.80 -7.88 -21.88
N THR A 150 7.70 -7.23 -22.28
CA THR A 150 7.27 -5.92 -21.75
C THR A 150 6.24 -6.07 -20.64
N PHE A 151 6.12 -5.07 -19.78
CA PHE A 151 5.04 -4.91 -18.80
C PHE A 151 3.97 -3.93 -19.27
N ARG A 152 4.32 -2.92 -20.03
CA ARG A 152 3.48 -1.83 -20.53
C ARG A 152 2.84 -1.02 -19.41
N PRO A 153 3.63 -0.33 -18.60
CA PRO A 153 3.19 0.32 -17.37
C PRO A 153 2.09 1.37 -17.57
N ASN A 154 2.14 2.09 -18.67
CA ASN A 154 1.23 3.21 -18.97
C ASN A 154 -0.04 2.81 -19.72
N GLU A 155 -0.18 1.55 -20.11
CA GLU A 155 -1.42 1.07 -20.73
C GLU A 155 -2.56 1.00 -19.72
N PRO A 156 -3.81 1.32 -20.13
CA PRO A 156 -4.98 1.13 -19.28
C PRO A 156 -5.14 -0.34 -18.86
N LEU A 157 -5.48 -0.55 -17.59
CA LEU A 157 -5.76 -1.88 -17.05
C LEU A 157 -7.14 -2.36 -17.49
N THR A 158 -7.22 -3.54 -18.10
CA THR A 158 -8.52 -4.13 -18.43
C THR A 158 -9.15 -4.84 -17.23
N ARG A 159 -10.47 -5.01 -17.27
CA ARG A 159 -11.22 -5.73 -16.23
C ARG A 159 -10.71 -7.16 -16.07
N THR A 160 -10.40 -7.85 -17.16
CA THR A 160 -9.81 -9.20 -17.12
C THR A 160 -8.45 -9.23 -16.45
N GLN A 161 -7.57 -8.28 -16.77
CA GLN A 161 -6.26 -8.18 -16.15
C GLN A 161 -6.37 -7.95 -14.64
N ALA A 162 -7.26 -7.07 -14.23
CA ALA A 162 -7.49 -6.79 -12.81
C ALA A 162 -7.94 -8.03 -12.04
N VAL A 163 -8.97 -8.74 -12.51
CA VAL A 163 -9.47 -9.94 -11.80
C VAL A 163 -8.42 -11.06 -11.79
N THR A 164 -7.60 -11.17 -12.84
CA THR A 164 -6.50 -12.13 -12.87
C THR A 164 -5.49 -11.86 -11.75
N VAL A 165 -5.13 -10.60 -11.55
CA VAL A 165 -4.21 -10.20 -10.46
C VAL A 165 -4.87 -10.39 -9.10
N TYR A 166 -6.11 -9.93 -8.92
CA TYR A 166 -6.82 -10.10 -7.64
C TYR A 166 -6.97 -11.57 -7.24
N ASN A 167 -7.34 -12.47 -8.18
CA ASN A 167 -7.43 -13.90 -7.89
C ASN A 167 -6.09 -14.47 -7.41
N LYS A 168 -4.97 -14.06 -8.02
CA LYS A 168 -3.64 -14.47 -7.57
C LYS A 168 -3.31 -13.95 -6.17
N ILE A 169 -3.63 -12.69 -5.89
CA ILE A 169 -3.46 -12.10 -4.54
C ILE A 169 -4.29 -12.86 -3.50
N LEU A 170 -5.52 -13.24 -3.86
CA LEU A 170 -6.44 -13.96 -2.99
C LEU A 170 -6.15 -15.47 -2.90
N GLY A 171 -5.23 -15.98 -3.72
CA GLY A 171 -4.91 -17.42 -3.79
C GLY A 171 -6.03 -18.26 -4.41
N ARG A 172 -6.89 -17.66 -5.24
CA ARG A 172 -8.00 -18.32 -5.91
C ARG A 172 -7.50 -18.91 -7.23
N THR A 173 -7.41 -20.24 -7.30
CA THR A 173 -6.91 -20.96 -8.47
C THR A 173 -7.75 -22.23 -8.68
N GLY A 174 -8.68 -22.18 -9.63
CA GLY A 174 -9.52 -23.33 -9.99
C GLY A 174 -8.72 -24.46 -10.64
N ASP A 175 -9.11 -25.69 -10.39
CA ASP A 175 -8.62 -26.87 -11.08
C ASP A 175 -9.50 -27.22 -12.28
N LYS A 176 -9.21 -28.37 -12.96
CA LYS A 176 -10.02 -28.85 -14.11
C LYS A 176 -11.47 -29.18 -13.76
N THR A 177 -11.74 -29.57 -12.51
CA THR A 177 -13.12 -29.83 -12.06
C THR A 177 -13.89 -28.52 -11.97
N THR A 178 -13.23 -27.50 -11.46
CA THR A 178 -13.76 -26.12 -11.41
C THR A 178 -14.06 -25.59 -12.82
N GLU A 179 -13.20 -25.85 -13.80
CA GLU A 179 -13.46 -25.47 -15.20
C GLU A 179 -14.77 -26.05 -15.73
N GLN A 180 -15.04 -27.35 -15.47
CA GLN A 180 -16.31 -28.00 -15.86
C GLN A 180 -17.50 -27.35 -15.14
N GLN A 181 -17.39 -27.05 -13.84
CA GLN A 181 -18.44 -26.43 -13.08
C GLN A 181 -18.71 -24.98 -13.57
N MET A 182 -17.68 -24.25 -13.97
CA MET A 182 -17.82 -22.94 -14.60
C MET A 182 -18.61 -23.03 -15.92
N ASP A 183 -18.37 -24.09 -16.69
CA ASP A 183 -19.05 -24.33 -17.95
C ASP A 183 -20.54 -24.68 -17.82
N GLU A 184 -20.90 -25.39 -16.77
CA GLU A 184 -22.29 -25.76 -16.46
C GLU A 184 -23.08 -24.59 -15.91
N ARG A 185 -22.37 -23.61 -15.36
CA ARG A 185 -22.90 -22.39 -14.82
C ARG A 185 -23.17 -21.40 -15.94
N TYR A 186 -24.01 -20.44 -15.63
CA TYR A 186 -24.21 -19.28 -16.47
C TYR A 186 -22.88 -18.55 -16.79
N THR A 187 -22.65 -18.29 -18.05
CA THR A 187 -21.49 -17.54 -18.56
C THR A 187 -21.91 -16.20 -19.15
N PHE A 188 -21.02 -15.24 -19.15
CA PHE A 188 -21.24 -13.98 -19.85
C PHE A 188 -21.20 -14.21 -21.37
N GLY A 189 -22.14 -13.59 -22.11
CA GLY A 189 -22.25 -13.77 -23.54
C GLY A 189 -21.06 -13.22 -24.34
N ASP A 190 -20.32 -12.29 -23.74
CA ASP A 190 -19.12 -11.67 -24.31
C ASP A 190 -17.80 -12.30 -23.79
N VAL A 191 -17.88 -13.40 -23.02
CA VAL A 191 -16.70 -14.12 -22.50
C VAL A 191 -16.77 -15.56 -22.95
N SER A 192 -16.05 -15.89 -24.02
CA SER A 192 -15.98 -17.26 -24.54
C SER A 192 -15.10 -18.15 -23.66
N LYS A 193 -15.41 -19.47 -23.64
CA LYS A 193 -14.63 -20.49 -22.92
C LYS A 193 -13.15 -20.54 -23.32
N GLY A 194 -12.84 -20.21 -24.57
CA GLY A 194 -11.48 -20.15 -25.09
C GLY A 194 -10.77 -18.83 -24.80
N PHE A 195 -11.43 -17.86 -24.16
CA PHE A 195 -10.82 -16.60 -23.80
C PHE A 195 -9.81 -16.81 -22.65
N TRP A 196 -8.62 -16.26 -22.77
CA TRP A 196 -7.53 -16.48 -21.81
C TRP A 196 -7.89 -16.15 -20.35
N GLY A 197 -8.77 -15.19 -20.16
CA GLY A 197 -9.21 -14.73 -18.83
C GLY A 197 -10.53 -15.36 -18.35
N TYR A 198 -11.08 -16.34 -19.08
CA TYR A 198 -12.36 -16.96 -18.77
C TYR A 198 -12.45 -17.45 -17.31
N GLN A 199 -11.49 -18.26 -16.90
CA GLN A 199 -11.46 -18.79 -15.53
C GLN A 199 -11.37 -17.67 -14.48
N ALA A 200 -10.49 -16.69 -14.70
CA ALA A 200 -10.31 -15.59 -13.76
C ALA A 200 -11.59 -14.77 -13.61
N ILE A 201 -12.32 -14.53 -14.69
CA ILE A 201 -13.61 -13.81 -14.67
C ILE A 201 -14.66 -14.63 -13.92
N MET A 202 -14.79 -15.92 -14.22
CA MET A 202 -15.78 -16.77 -13.58
C MET A 202 -15.51 -16.92 -12.08
N GLU A 203 -14.25 -17.06 -11.69
CA GLU A 203 -13.80 -17.11 -10.31
C GLU A 203 -14.16 -15.83 -9.54
N ALA A 204 -13.91 -14.68 -10.14
CA ALA A 204 -14.17 -13.37 -9.55
C ALA A 204 -15.68 -13.05 -9.45
N ALA A 205 -16.46 -13.54 -10.42
CA ALA A 205 -17.89 -13.26 -10.55
C ALA A 205 -18.81 -14.31 -9.90
N THR A 206 -18.24 -15.26 -9.14
CA THR A 206 -19.01 -16.36 -8.53
C THR A 206 -18.73 -16.46 -7.05
N THR A 207 -19.79 -16.48 -6.23
CA THR A 207 -19.66 -16.90 -4.82
C THR A 207 -19.66 -18.43 -4.77
N HIS A 208 -18.63 -19.00 -4.15
CA HIS A 208 -18.47 -20.45 -4.03
C HIS A 208 -17.72 -20.85 -2.76
N THR A 209 -17.88 -22.11 -2.36
CA THR A 209 -17.02 -22.79 -1.41
C THR A 209 -16.07 -23.71 -2.21
N TYR A 210 -14.97 -24.12 -1.62
CA TYR A 210 -13.97 -24.90 -2.30
C TYR A 210 -13.29 -25.94 -1.38
N LYS A 211 -12.68 -26.94 -2.01
CA LYS A 211 -11.76 -27.87 -1.37
C LYS A 211 -10.38 -27.72 -2.01
N LYS A 212 -9.34 -27.69 -1.19
CA LYS A 212 -7.96 -27.66 -1.71
C LYS A 212 -7.63 -28.98 -2.40
N ASN A 213 -6.99 -28.85 -3.57
CA ASN A 213 -6.47 -29.95 -4.37
C ASN A 213 -5.03 -29.62 -4.78
N GLY A 214 -4.05 -29.87 -3.89
CA GLY A 214 -2.70 -29.36 -4.03
C GLY A 214 -2.67 -27.84 -3.93
N ASP A 215 -2.09 -27.19 -4.93
CA ASP A 215 -2.04 -25.72 -5.03
C ASP A 215 -3.29 -25.14 -5.69
N ALA A 216 -4.17 -25.97 -6.25
CA ALA A 216 -5.41 -25.59 -6.89
C ALA A 216 -6.62 -25.81 -5.96
N GLU A 217 -7.78 -25.43 -6.43
CA GLU A 217 -9.05 -25.50 -5.72
C GLU A 217 -10.13 -26.14 -6.59
N ALA A 218 -10.90 -27.06 -6.01
CA ALA A 218 -12.12 -27.58 -6.61
C ALA A 218 -13.32 -26.91 -5.95
N TRP A 219 -14.21 -26.32 -6.73
CA TRP A 219 -15.46 -25.78 -6.21
C TRP A 219 -16.34 -26.89 -5.63
N SER A 220 -16.94 -26.64 -4.48
CA SER A 220 -17.85 -27.60 -3.85
C SER A 220 -19.30 -27.14 -3.86
N GLU A 221 -19.57 -25.88 -3.59
CA GLU A 221 -20.89 -25.26 -3.71
C GLU A 221 -20.71 -23.90 -4.37
N TYR A 222 -21.60 -23.52 -5.27
CA TYR A 222 -21.50 -22.27 -5.99
C TYR A 222 -22.87 -21.71 -6.38
N THR A 223 -22.94 -20.41 -6.62
CA THR A 223 -24.17 -19.74 -7.04
C THR A 223 -24.46 -20.00 -8.50
N HIS A 224 -25.63 -20.57 -8.79
CA HIS A 224 -26.05 -20.94 -10.14
C HIS A 224 -26.65 -19.78 -10.96
N LYS A 225 -26.93 -18.64 -10.35
CA LYS A 225 -27.57 -17.53 -11.03
C LYS A 225 -26.72 -16.28 -11.02
N TYR A 226 -26.53 -15.75 -12.21
CA TYR A 226 -26.24 -14.35 -12.40
C TYR A 226 -27.45 -13.55 -11.89
N THR A 227 -27.28 -12.78 -10.84
CA THR A 227 -28.29 -11.81 -10.43
C THR A 227 -28.00 -10.52 -11.19
N GLU A 228 -28.82 -10.21 -12.20
CA GLU A 228 -28.73 -8.95 -12.97
C GLU A 228 -28.82 -7.70 -12.07
N SER A 229 -29.15 -7.87 -10.80
CA SER A 229 -29.45 -6.80 -9.85
C SER A 229 -28.24 -6.18 -9.13
N VAL A 230 -27.04 -6.73 -9.32
CA VAL A 230 -25.85 -6.10 -8.72
C VAL A 230 -25.20 -5.25 -9.78
N SER A 231 -25.57 -3.98 -9.82
CA SER A 231 -24.79 -3.01 -10.58
C SER A 231 -23.36 -3.03 -10.05
N TRP A 232 -22.40 -2.83 -10.93
CA TRP A 232 -21.00 -2.65 -10.57
C TRP A 232 -20.81 -1.67 -9.38
N GLU A 233 -21.68 -0.67 -9.27
CA GLU A 233 -21.71 0.33 -8.21
C GLU A 233 -22.14 -0.22 -6.85
N SER A 234 -22.95 -1.28 -6.82
CA SER A 234 -23.44 -1.91 -5.59
C SER A 234 -22.62 -3.13 -5.12
N SER A 235 -21.62 -3.57 -5.88
CA SER A 235 -20.75 -4.68 -5.49
C SER A 235 -19.88 -4.40 -4.26
N THR A 236 -19.87 -3.17 -3.77
CA THR A 236 -19.23 -2.77 -2.50
C THR A 236 -20.01 -3.20 -1.26
N SER A 237 -21.24 -3.72 -1.39
CA SER A 237 -22.11 -4.03 -0.27
C SER A 237 -22.10 -5.50 0.18
N VAL A 238 -21.36 -6.37 -0.51
CA VAL A 238 -21.50 -7.82 -0.29
C VAL A 238 -20.23 -8.39 0.31
N VAL A 239 -19.91 -7.99 1.54
CA VAL A 239 -18.89 -8.78 2.20
C VAL A 239 -19.09 -8.86 3.70
N ALA A 240 -19.66 -9.98 4.15
CA ALA A 240 -19.59 -10.39 5.54
C ALA A 240 -18.17 -10.88 5.84
N ALA A 241 -17.55 -10.31 6.86
CA ALA A 241 -16.20 -10.64 7.25
C ALA A 241 -16.06 -12.08 7.77
N SER A 242 -15.25 -12.90 7.11
CA SER A 242 -14.69 -14.11 7.70
C SER A 242 -13.17 -13.97 7.82
N LYS A 243 -12.60 -14.55 8.86
CA LYS A 243 -11.19 -14.39 9.25
C LYS A 243 -10.22 -14.83 8.15
N ILE A 244 -9.24 -13.99 7.87
CA ILE A 244 -8.20 -14.23 6.88
C ILE A 244 -6.89 -14.67 7.51
N THR A 245 -6.31 -15.70 6.94
CA THR A 245 -4.88 -15.94 7.00
C THR A 245 -4.30 -15.77 5.60
N ASN A 246 -3.82 -14.60 5.27
CA ASN A 246 -3.02 -14.43 4.06
C ASN A 246 -1.69 -15.14 4.24
N LYS A 247 -1.47 -16.20 3.48
CA LYS A 247 -0.14 -16.79 3.35
C LYS A 247 0.68 -15.96 2.37
N ILE A 248 0.94 -14.70 2.74
CA ILE A 248 1.88 -13.87 2.02
C ILE A 248 3.26 -14.23 2.58
N THR A 249 3.94 -15.13 1.91
CA THR A 249 5.36 -15.40 2.17
C THR A 249 6.17 -14.36 1.43
N SER A 250 6.38 -13.19 2.03
CA SER A 250 7.40 -12.30 1.52
C SER A 250 8.76 -12.82 1.99
N THR A 251 9.57 -13.28 1.07
CA THR A 251 11.00 -13.49 1.30
C THR A 251 11.72 -12.16 1.14
N TYR A 252 11.63 -11.30 2.15
CA TYR A 252 12.48 -10.12 2.19
C TYR A 252 13.88 -10.53 2.67
N SER A 253 14.86 -10.38 1.81
CA SER A 253 16.28 -10.61 2.13
C SER A 253 17.04 -9.28 2.04
N GLY A 254 17.08 -8.51 3.11
CA GLY A 254 18.15 -7.54 3.29
C GLY A 254 17.91 -6.08 2.97
N ASP A 255 18.59 -5.50 2.04
CA ASP A 255 18.90 -4.07 1.88
C ASP A 255 17.83 -3.24 1.16
N TYR A 256 16.57 -3.31 1.59
CA TYR A 256 15.49 -2.59 0.92
C TYR A 256 15.43 -1.12 1.33
N THR A 257 15.44 -0.25 0.34
CA THR A 257 15.09 1.17 0.46
C THR A 257 13.81 1.43 -0.34
N GLN A 258 12.74 1.85 0.30
CA GLN A 258 11.52 2.19 -0.39
C GLN A 258 11.72 3.50 -1.18
N LYS A 259 11.92 3.42 -2.49
CA LYS A 259 12.06 4.59 -3.38
C LYS A 259 10.72 5.24 -3.69
N TYR A 260 9.70 4.42 -3.87
CA TYR A 260 8.36 4.85 -4.21
C TYR A 260 7.43 4.48 -3.10
N ASN A 261 6.67 5.41 -2.68
CA ASN A 261 5.60 5.20 -1.75
C ASN A 261 4.52 6.20 -2.08
N MET A 262 3.33 5.72 -2.06
CA MET A 262 2.19 6.60 -2.09
C MET A 262 2.28 7.53 -0.89
N ASP A 263 2.00 8.78 -1.12
CA ASP A 263 2.06 9.82 -0.14
C ASP A 263 0.92 10.79 -0.39
N TYR A 264 0.57 11.59 0.60
CA TYR A 264 -0.42 12.65 0.42
C TYR A 264 0.14 13.73 -0.50
N SER A 265 -0.73 14.42 -1.25
CA SER A 265 -0.32 15.63 -1.96
C SER A 265 0.22 16.68 -0.99
N ASN A 266 1.07 17.58 -1.49
CA ASN A 266 1.60 18.66 -0.67
C ASN A 266 0.49 19.55 -0.12
N GLY A 267 -0.53 19.82 -0.92
CA GLY A 267 -1.70 20.59 -0.52
C GLY A 267 -2.47 19.93 0.63
N LEU A 268 -2.66 18.61 0.59
CA LEU A 268 -3.32 17.88 1.68
C LEU A 268 -2.49 17.89 2.96
N LYS A 269 -1.17 17.71 2.86
CA LYS A 269 -0.28 17.79 4.03
C LYS A 269 -0.33 19.17 4.69
N GLU A 270 -0.27 20.23 3.89
CA GLU A 270 -0.36 21.61 4.36
C GLU A 270 -1.75 21.88 4.98
N SER A 271 -2.81 21.48 4.29
CA SER A 271 -4.19 21.64 4.78
C SER A 271 -4.40 20.93 6.12
N TYR A 272 -3.91 19.71 6.26
CA TYR A 272 -4.00 18.95 7.50
C TYR A 272 -3.28 19.64 8.67
N ILE A 273 -2.01 19.98 8.49
CA ILE A 273 -1.20 20.61 9.55
C ILE A 273 -1.75 21.98 9.93
N ASN A 274 -2.22 22.77 8.95
CA ASN A 274 -2.82 24.07 9.18
C ASN A 274 -4.19 23.96 9.85
N GLY A 275 -5.02 23.01 9.43
CA GLY A 275 -6.33 22.76 10.04
C GLY A 275 -6.24 22.29 11.50
N LYS A 276 -5.20 21.53 11.86
CA LYS A 276 -4.94 21.14 13.27
C LYS A 276 -4.45 22.28 14.15
N GLY A 277 -4.00 23.39 13.57
CA GLY A 277 -3.61 24.58 14.31
C GLY A 277 -2.37 24.41 15.19
N TYR A 278 -1.47 23.50 14.82
CA TYR A 278 -0.20 23.32 15.54
C TYR A 278 0.65 24.59 15.51
N SER A 279 1.31 24.88 16.63
CA SER A 279 2.29 25.96 16.76
C SER A 279 3.69 25.40 17.01
N SER A 280 4.71 26.19 16.71
CA SER A 280 6.10 25.87 17.03
C SER A 280 6.79 27.10 17.60
N LYS A 281 7.77 26.91 18.50
CA LYS A 281 8.62 28.02 19.01
C LYS A 281 9.64 28.50 17.97
N THR A 282 9.74 27.79 16.85
CA THR A 282 10.61 28.13 15.72
C THR A 282 9.76 28.28 14.45
N LYS A 283 10.39 28.70 13.36
CA LYS A 283 9.75 28.76 12.06
C LYS A 283 9.60 27.37 11.39
N TYR A 284 9.84 26.28 12.11
CA TYR A 284 9.78 24.92 11.61
C TYR A 284 8.84 24.06 12.43
N LEU A 285 8.17 23.13 11.72
CA LEU A 285 7.38 22.03 12.26
C LEU A 285 7.76 20.76 11.52
N VAL A 286 7.88 19.66 12.26
CA VAL A 286 8.17 18.33 11.70
C VAL A 286 6.97 17.43 11.97
N TRP A 287 6.45 16.77 10.93
CA TRP A 287 5.44 15.75 11.07
C TRP A 287 6.02 14.38 10.71
N VAL A 288 5.95 13.44 11.62
CA VAL A 288 6.28 12.02 11.39
C VAL A 288 5.00 11.25 11.14
N SER A 289 4.82 10.77 9.92
CA SER A 289 3.74 9.87 9.57
C SER A 289 4.19 8.43 9.79
N ARG A 290 3.64 7.78 10.80
CA ARG A 290 3.87 6.35 11.06
C ARG A 290 3.22 5.47 9.99
N GLN A 291 2.12 5.94 9.40
CA GLN A 291 1.42 5.24 8.35
C GLN A 291 2.22 5.26 7.03
N ASN A 292 2.69 6.43 6.61
CA ASN A 292 3.39 6.58 5.34
C ASN A 292 4.90 6.33 5.45
N GLN A 293 5.42 6.10 6.66
CA GLN A 293 6.84 5.99 6.95
C GLN A 293 7.63 7.17 6.37
N LYS A 294 7.12 8.38 6.68
CA LYS A 294 7.64 9.66 6.18
C LYS A 294 7.87 10.66 7.29
N VAL A 295 8.84 11.53 7.06
CA VAL A 295 9.06 12.75 7.82
C VAL A 295 8.84 13.94 6.90
N TYR A 296 7.86 14.77 7.24
CA TYR A 296 7.55 16.01 6.54
C TYR A 296 8.07 17.19 7.34
N VAL A 297 8.76 18.09 6.68
CA VAL A 297 9.25 19.34 7.30
C VAL A 297 8.52 20.52 6.71
N PHE A 298 7.95 21.31 7.57
CA PHE A 298 7.26 22.56 7.22
C PHE A 298 8.02 23.77 7.71
N SER A 299 7.89 24.86 6.97
CA SER A 299 8.34 26.20 7.39
C SER A 299 7.15 27.15 7.42
N GLY A 300 7.12 28.06 8.38
CA GLY A 300 6.05 29.02 8.53
C GLY A 300 5.68 29.32 9.98
N SER A 301 4.38 29.42 10.23
CA SER A 301 3.79 29.66 11.54
C SER A 301 2.44 28.99 11.67
N LYS A 302 1.82 29.02 12.85
CA LYS A 302 0.49 28.45 13.10
C LYS A 302 -0.50 28.86 12.00
N GLN A 303 -1.17 27.87 11.41
CA GLN A 303 -2.14 28.01 10.31
C GLN A 303 -1.57 28.52 8.97
N ASN A 304 -0.25 28.70 8.87
CA ASN A 304 0.46 29.11 7.65
C ASN A 304 1.72 28.27 7.41
N TRP A 305 1.62 26.97 7.67
CA TRP A 305 2.70 26.03 7.41
C TRP A 305 2.78 25.68 5.94
N LYS A 306 3.99 25.72 5.36
CA LYS A 306 4.30 25.30 4.00
C LYS A 306 5.28 24.15 4.02
N LEU A 307 4.98 23.08 3.29
CA LEU A 307 5.85 21.93 3.18
C LEU A 307 7.13 22.29 2.42
N ILE A 308 8.28 22.00 3.01
CA ILE A 308 9.58 22.29 2.40
C ILE A 308 10.42 21.03 2.12
N LYS A 309 10.19 19.93 2.87
CA LYS A 309 10.90 18.66 2.67
C LYS A 309 10.00 17.48 3.00
N THR A 310 10.22 16.40 2.26
CA THR A 310 9.68 15.07 2.53
C THR A 310 10.82 14.06 2.53
N PHE A 311 10.91 13.27 3.57
CA PHE A 311 11.93 12.24 3.73
C PHE A 311 11.28 10.88 4.01
N ILE A 312 11.89 9.81 3.53
CA ILE A 312 11.53 8.46 3.92
C ILE A 312 12.09 8.16 5.31
N CYS A 313 11.37 7.40 6.12
CA CYS A 313 11.84 6.99 7.43
C CYS A 313 11.44 5.55 7.76
N GLY A 314 11.96 5.03 8.87
CA GLY A 314 11.52 3.81 9.51
C GLY A 314 11.19 4.10 10.97
N THR A 315 9.91 4.00 11.35
CA THR A 315 9.45 4.23 12.73
C THR A 315 9.59 2.99 13.60
N GLY A 316 9.15 3.07 14.83
CA GLY A 316 9.12 1.93 15.76
C GLY A 316 8.23 0.80 15.28
N LYS A 317 8.70 -0.44 15.46
CA LYS A 317 7.90 -1.65 15.22
C LYS A 317 6.79 -1.76 16.27
N ASP A 318 5.88 -2.70 16.06
CA ASP A 318 4.72 -2.98 16.88
C ASP A 318 4.96 -3.09 18.35
N SER A 319 5.93 -3.94 18.69
CA SER A 319 6.29 -4.21 20.09
C SER A 319 6.96 -3.00 20.77
N THR A 320 7.42 -2.02 20.00
CA THR A 320 8.10 -0.82 20.47
C THR A 320 7.76 0.37 19.56
N PRO A 321 6.49 0.81 19.52
CA PRO A 321 6.06 1.83 18.56
C PRO A 321 6.68 3.19 18.88
N THR A 322 6.91 3.99 17.84
CA THR A 322 7.18 5.41 18.04
C THR A 322 5.95 6.06 18.69
N PRO A 323 6.08 6.71 19.86
CA PRO A 323 4.96 7.33 20.53
C PRO A 323 4.27 8.37 19.65
N THR A 324 2.95 8.38 19.66
CA THR A 324 2.13 9.39 18.98
C THR A 324 1.96 10.65 19.83
N GLY A 325 1.63 11.76 19.20
CA GLY A 325 1.32 13.01 19.86
C GLY A 325 2.16 14.18 19.38
N VAL A 326 2.17 15.24 20.19
CA VAL A 326 2.90 16.48 19.91
C VAL A 326 4.04 16.63 20.90
N THR A 327 5.23 16.82 20.40
CA THR A 327 6.46 17.04 21.17
C THR A 327 7.33 18.09 20.49
N TYR A 328 8.60 18.14 20.83
CA TYR A 328 9.56 19.08 20.22
C TYR A 328 10.97 18.48 20.20
N ILE A 329 11.83 19.03 19.34
CA ILE A 329 13.25 18.67 19.29
C ILE A 329 13.92 19.22 20.56
N THR A 330 14.55 18.33 21.33
CA THR A 330 15.17 18.66 22.62
C THR A 330 16.63 19.02 22.48
N TYR A 331 17.45 18.14 21.94
CA TYR A 331 18.88 18.39 21.75
C TYR A 331 19.47 17.48 20.65
N ARG A 332 20.74 17.69 20.33
CA ARG A 332 21.45 17.00 19.26
C ARG A 332 22.73 16.37 19.77
N GLU A 333 23.03 15.21 19.20
CA GLU A 333 24.26 14.48 19.46
C GLU A 333 25.00 14.20 18.16
N LYS A 334 26.32 14.18 18.19
CA LYS A 334 27.13 13.83 17.01
C LYS A 334 26.87 12.40 16.54
N GLY A 335 26.49 11.52 17.45
CA GLY A 335 26.14 10.14 17.16
C GLY A 335 26.07 9.30 18.42
N TRP A 336 25.58 8.08 18.29
CA TRP A 336 25.62 7.04 19.29
C TRP A 336 26.56 5.94 18.86
N ASN A 337 27.32 5.40 19.79
CA ASN A 337 28.16 4.23 19.60
C ASN A 337 27.90 3.24 20.74
N HIS A 338 27.15 2.20 20.45
CA HIS A 338 26.82 1.12 21.37
C HIS A 338 27.60 -0.16 21.02
N ASP A 339 27.63 -1.12 21.92
CA ASP A 339 28.34 -2.39 21.73
C ASP A 339 27.84 -3.18 20.50
N THR A 340 26.58 -2.97 20.11
CA THR A 340 25.96 -3.71 19.01
C THR A 340 25.72 -2.90 17.74
N TYR A 341 25.69 -1.55 17.82
CA TYR A 341 25.47 -0.68 16.67
C TYR A 341 25.93 0.76 16.93
N SER A 342 26.11 1.51 15.85
CA SER A 342 26.31 2.96 15.85
C SER A 342 25.34 3.65 14.93
N CYS A 343 25.04 4.93 15.17
CA CYS A 343 24.30 5.79 14.23
C CYS A 343 24.71 7.26 14.42
N LYS A 344 24.66 8.05 13.33
CA LYS A 344 25.02 9.47 13.33
C LYS A 344 24.46 10.23 12.13
N PRO A 345 24.06 11.52 12.34
CA PRO A 345 23.86 12.20 13.60
C PRO A 345 22.58 11.76 14.31
N VAL A 346 22.32 12.32 15.50
CA VAL A 346 21.12 12.05 16.30
C VAL A 346 20.45 13.37 16.69
N VAL A 347 19.12 13.42 16.54
CA VAL A 347 18.27 14.55 16.91
C VAL A 347 17.16 14.05 17.83
N ARG A 348 17.24 14.37 19.11
CA ARG A 348 16.28 13.85 20.09
C ARG A 348 14.98 14.64 20.10
N PHE A 349 13.90 13.91 20.35
CA PHE A 349 12.57 14.45 20.61
C PHE A 349 11.94 13.72 21.80
N TYR A 350 10.92 14.29 22.42
CA TYR A 350 10.38 13.94 23.73
C TYR A 350 11.40 14.14 24.88
N PRO A 351 11.14 15.09 25.77
CA PRO A 351 12.00 15.35 26.93
C PRO A 351 12.18 14.11 27.80
N ASN A 352 13.40 13.91 28.29
CA ASN A 352 13.74 12.81 29.23
C ASN A 352 13.49 11.41 28.72
N THR A 353 13.50 11.20 27.41
CA THR A 353 13.34 9.89 26.78
C THR A 353 14.50 9.56 25.86
N GLY A 354 14.59 8.28 25.44
CA GLY A 354 15.56 7.83 24.46
C GLY A 354 15.18 8.03 22.98
N TYR A 355 13.99 8.60 22.68
CA TYR A 355 13.51 8.73 21.32
C TYR A 355 14.24 9.78 20.50
N ALA A 356 14.61 9.42 19.29
CA ALA A 356 15.36 10.30 18.39
C ALA A 356 15.11 9.99 16.91
N PHE A 357 15.35 11.01 16.08
CA PHE A 357 15.70 10.81 14.69
C PHE A 357 17.18 10.44 14.61
N HIS A 358 17.52 9.42 13.83
CA HIS A 358 18.90 9.00 13.62
C HIS A 358 19.12 8.38 12.23
N SER A 359 20.37 8.23 11.82
CA SER A 359 20.74 7.57 10.57
C SER A 359 20.37 6.09 10.56
N ARG A 360 20.58 5.43 9.44
CA ARG A 360 20.65 3.96 9.40
C ARG A 360 21.66 3.44 10.41
N LEU A 361 21.59 2.14 10.71
CA LEU A 361 22.47 1.55 11.69
C LEU A 361 23.78 1.10 11.04
N TYR A 362 24.87 1.38 11.73
CA TYR A 362 26.22 0.92 11.42
C TYR A 362 26.67 -0.14 12.43
N TYR A 363 27.66 -0.93 12.07
CA TYR A 363 28.38 -1.73 13.06
C TYR A 363 29.07 -0.81 14.07
N PRO A 364 29.42 -1.30 15.28
CA PRO A 364 30.10 -0.50 16.29
C PRO A 364 31.29 0.27 15.72
N ASN A 365 31.55 1.45 16.25
CA ASN A 365 32.57 2.37 15.78
C ASN A 365 32.41 2.82 14.31
N TYR A 366 31.15 2.78 13.79
CA TYR A 366 30.81 3.15 12.41
C TYR A 366 31.54 2.31 11.33
N ASN A 367 31.85 1.08 11.67
CA ASN A 367 32.59 0.16 10.80
C ASN A 367 31.67 -0.52 9.78
N GLY A 368 31.21 0.25 8.79
CA GLY A 368 30.30 -0.21 7.75
C GLY A 368 28.83 -0.22 8.16
N LEU A 369 27.96 -0.24 7.17
CA LEU A 369 26.52 -0.19 7.33
C LEU A 369 25.97 -1.56 7.76
N LYS A 370 25.35 -1.61 8.94
CA LYS A 370 24.81 -2.84 9.54
C LYS A 370 23.38 -3.14 9.08
N ASP A 371 22.54 -2.11 8.99
CA ASP A 371 21.14 -2.24 8.61
C ASP A 371 20.73 -1.09 7.68
N LYS A 372 20.55 -1.41 6.42
CA LYS A 372 20.25 -0.44 5.35
C LYS A 372 18.76 -0.15 5.19
N ARG A 373 17.88 -0.96 5.81
CA ARG A 373 16.43 -0.88 5.64
C ARG A 373 15.89 0.47 6.06
N ILE A 374 14.96 0.98 5.25
CA ILE A 374 14.23 2.23 5.46
C ILE A 374 12.83 2.10 4.84
N GLY A 375 11.86 2.89 5.27
CA GLY A 375 10.49 2.83 4.76
C GLY A 375 9.58 1.83 5.48
N PHE A 376 10.03 1.26 6.60
CA PHE A 376 9.32 0.26 7.39
C PHE A 376 9.38 0.57 8.88
N PRO A 377 8.42 0.09 9.69
CA PRO A 377 8.47 0.17 11.15
C PRO A 377 9.45 -0.89 11.69
N ILE A 378 10.68 -0.53 11.87
CA ILE A 378 11.80 -1.45 12.16
C ILE A 378 12.61 -1.09 13.39
N SER A 379 12.38 0.07 13.96
CA SER A 379 13.17 0.55 15.11
C SER A 379 12.57 0.12 16.45
N ALA A 380 13.27 0.43 17.53
CA ALA A 380 12.79 0.28 18.90
C ALA A 380 12.10 1.57 19.40
N GLY A 381 11.40 2.29 18.52
CA GLY A 381 10.66 3.50 18.83
C GLY A 381 11.28 4.78 18.28
N CYS A 382 12.53 4.79 17.87
CA CYS A 382 13.16 5.91 17.18
C CYS A 382 12.66 6.07 15.74
N VAL A 383 12.99 7.18 15.11
CA VAL A 383 12.71 7.46 13.71
C VAL A 383 14.01 7.36 12.92
N ARG A 384 14.20 6.24 12.23
CA ARG A 384 15.35 5.99 11.38
C ARG A 384 15.20 6.73 10.06
N MET A 385 16.23 7.38 9.57
CA MET A 385 16.26 8.15 8.34
C MET A 385 17.47 7.78 7.48
N LEU A 386 17.44 8.16 6.20
CA LEU A 386 18.65 8.14 5.38
C LEU A 386 19.68 9.12 5.96
N ASP A 387 20.94 8.83 5.77
CA ASP A 387 22.04 9.59 6.38
C ASP A 387 22.08 11.05 5.92
N THR A 388 21.73 11.29 4.65
CA THR A 388 21.56 12.64 4.10
C THR A 388 20.42 13.41 4.74
N ASP A 389 19.31 12.72 5.00
CA ASP A 389 18.05 13.31 5.45
C ASP A 389 18.11 13.68 6.95
N ILE A 390 18.66 12.78 7.77
CA ILE A 390 18.91 13.11 9.17
C ILE A 390 19.95 14.23 9.30
N THR A 391 20.95 14.28 8.41
CA THR A 391 21.93 15.36 8.39
C THR A 391 21.26 16.70 8.08
N TYR A 392 20.24 16.70 7.21
CA TYR A 392 19.44 17.91 6.97
C TYR A 392 18.69 18.36 8.23
N LEU A 393 18.00 17.45 8.93
CA LEU A 393 17.32 17.77 10.20
C LEU A 393 18.33 18.31 11.23
N TYR A 394 19.45 17.64 11.36
CA TYR A 394 20.49 18.01 12.31
C TYR A 394 21.04 19.43 12.09
N LYS A 395 21.24 19.83 10.83
CA LYS A 395 21.83 21.13 10.48
C LYS A 395 20.81 22.27 10.45
N ASN A 396 19.56 22.00 10.04
CA ASN A 396 18.63 23.05 9.63
C ASN A 396 17.44 23.23 10.57
N ILE A 397 17.02 22.20 11.33
CA ILE A 397 15.82 22.29 12.16
C ILE A 397 16.20 22.51 13.62
N PRO A 398 15.99 23.70 14.20
CA PRO A 398 16.51 24.05 15.52
C PRO A 398 15.80 23.31 16.68
N ASN A 399 16.44 23.29 17.86
CA ASN A 399 15.79 22.85 19.09
C ASN A 399 14.52 23.67 19.34
N ASN A 400 13.57 23.09 20.04
CA ASN A 400 12.23 23.62 20.26
C ASN A 400 11.34 23.70 19.01
N SER A 401 11.76 23.18 17.86
CA SER A 401 10.85 22.95 16.75
C SER A 401 9.85 21.87 17.14
N THR A 402 8.58 22.12 16.88
CA THR A 402 7.51 21.15 17.17
C THR A 402 7.62 19.92 16.29
N VAL A 403 7.43 18.75 16.90
CA VAL A 403 7.35 17.45 16.24
C VAL A 403 5.97 16.86 16.50
N VAL A 404 5.28 16.52 15.45
CA VAL A 404 3.94 15.90 15.46
C VAL A 404 4.10 14.48 14.96
N ILE A 405 3.56 13.49 15.65
CA ILE A 405 3.73 12.06 15.33
C ILE A 405 2.37 11.38 15.33
N TYR A 406 1.98 10.82 14.19
CA TYR A 406 0.74 10.05 14.01
C TYR A 406 0.92 8.90 13.01
#